data_02af9215488277b29921d3ae53a252ef
#
_entry.id   02af9215488277b29921d3ae53a252ef
#
_cell.length_a   1.000
_cell.length_b   1.000
_cell.length_c   1.000
_cell.angle_alpha   90.00
_cell.angle_beta   90.00
_cell.angle_gamma   90.00
#
_symmetry.space_group_name_H-M   'P 1'
#
loop_
_entity.id
_entity.type
_entity.pdbx_description
1 polymer ?
#
loop_
_entity_poly.entity_id
_entity_poly.type
_entity_poly.pdbx_seq_one_letter_code
_entity_poly.pdbx_strand_id
1 'polypeptide(L)'
;MINVTKTFFPPLEEYQEQLQRIWMNQWLTNRGELVLELEEKLKKYLKVNHILVTNNGTIPIQIALKLLGNGGEIITTPFSYVATSAAIVWENCTPVFVDIHPEYLTIDETKIEAAITDKTTAILATHVFGNPCHVEVIEAIAKKHHLKVIYDAAHAFGVTYKGNSILDYGDLSTCSFHATKL
;
A
#
# COMPACT_ATOMS: atom_id res chain seq x y z
N MET A 1 6.10 -18.94 26.55
CA MET A 1 6.63 -17.82 25.75
C MET A 1 5.45 -17.20 25.00
N ILE A 2 5.24 -15.91 25.10
CA ILE A 2 4.19 -15.20 24.36
C ILE A 2 4.83 -14.65 23.08
N ASN A 3 4.38 -15.14 21.91
CA ASN A 3 4.86 -14.64 20.63
C ASN A 3 4.23 -13.28 20.33
N VAL A 4 5.00 -12.36 19.78
CA VAL A 4 4.49 -11.05 19.33
C VAL A 4 3.55 -11.22 18.13
N THR A 5 3.89 -12.16 17.24
CA THR A 5 3.06 -12.52 16.09
C THR A 5 3.02 -14.03 15.93
N LYS A 6 1.90 -14.55 15.45
CA LYS A 6 1.74 -15.96 15.11
C LYS A 6 1.17 -16.03 13.70
N THR A 7 1.93 -16.61 12.78
CA THR A 7 1.49 -16.80 11.41
C THR A 7 0.26 -17.74 11.38
N PHE A 8 -0.76 -17.35 10.64
CA PHE A 8 -1.87 -18.21 10.31
C PHE A 8 -1.44 -19.21 9.22
N PHE A 9 -1.79 -20.48 9.41
CA PHE A 9 -1.68 -21.52 8.40
C PHE A 9 -3.05 -22.10 8.14
N PRO A 10 -3.46 -22.24 6.86
CA PRO A 10 -4.66 -23.02 6.53
C PRO A 10 -4.44 -24.50 6.86
N PRO A 11 -5.51 -25.32 6.91
CA PRO A 11 -5.37 -26.77 6.95
C PRO A 11 -4.47 -27.27 5.80
N LEU A 12 -3.60 -28.23 6.13
CA LEU A 12 -2.61 -28.73 5.16
C LEU A 12 -3.28 -29.31 3.90
N GLU A 13 -4.41 -29.96 4.10
CA GLU A 13 -5.21 -30.56 3.02
C GLU A 13 -5.67 -29.52 2.00
N GLU A 14 -6.17 -28.37 2.46
CA GLU A 14 -6.57 -27.26 1.58
C GLU A 14 -5.40 -26.71 0.79
N TYR A 15 -4.23 -26.60 1.42
CA TYR A 15 -3.02 -26.17 0.72
C TYR A 15 -2.57 -27.19 -0.34
N GLN A 16 -2.64 -28.48 -0.01
CA GLN A 16 -2.30 -29.57 -0.94
C GLN A 16 -3.22 -29.61 -2.16
N GLU A 17 -4.52 -29.33 -1.98
CA GLU A 17 -5.46 -29.23 -3.11
C GLU A 17 -5.04 -28.13 -4.11
N GLN A 18 -4.61 -26.97 -3.61
CA GLN A 18 -4.13 -25.89 -4.49
C GLN A 18 -2.83 -26.28 -5.20
N LEU A 19 -1.92 -26.98 -4.52
CA LEU A 19 -0.70 -27.50 -5.16
C LEU A 19 -1.01 -28.50 -6.27
N GLN A 20 -1.97 -29.41 -6.06
CA GLN A 20 -2.39 -30.37 -7.09
C GLN A 20 -2.89 -29.68 -8.35
N ARG A 21 -3.64 -28.60 -8.23
CA ARG A 21 -4.10 -27.80 -9.38
C ARG A 21 -2.92 -27.27 -10.21
N ILE A 22 -1.89 -26.73 -9.56
CA ILE A 22 -0.69 -26.24 -10.24
C ILE A 22 0.06 -27.40 -10.92
N TRP A 23 0.15 -28.56 -10.23
CA TRP A 23 0.83 -29.74 -10.79
C TRP A 23 0.14 -30.27 -12.04
N MET A 24 -1.19 -30.21 -12.08
CA MET A 24 -1.98 -30.67 -13.22
C MET A 24 -1.90 -29.71 -14.41
N ASN A 25 -1.94 -28.39 -14.21
CA ASN A 25 -1.91 -27.42 -15.30
C ASN A 25 -0.49 -27.02 -15.75
N GLN A 26 0.53 -27.35 -14.95
CA GLN A 26 1.96 -27.10 -15.21
C GLN A 26 2.31 -25.62 -15.48
N TRP A 27 1.47 -24.69 -15.04
CA TRP A 27 1.70 -23.26 -15.24
C TRP A 27 2.24 -22.61 -13.96
N LEU A 28 3.57 -22.40 -13.90
CA LEU A 28 4.28 -21.89 -12.72
C LEU A 28 4.75 -20.44 -12.87
N THR A 29 4.52 -19.78 -13.99
CA THR A 29 5.08 -18.45 -14.27
C THR A 29 4.00 -17.44 -14.65
N ASN A 30 4.31 -16.13 -14.38
CA ASN A 30 3.61 -14.99 -14.96
C ASN A 30 2.07 -15.05 -14.87
N ARG A 31 1.52 -14.76 -13.68
CA ARG A 31 0.08 -14.69 -13.46
C ARG A 31 -0.65 -16.00 -13.79
N GLY A 32 -0.17 -17.10 -13.19
CA GLY A 32 -0.84 -18.40 -13.27
C GLY A 32 -2.26 -18.38 -12.70
N GLU A 33 -2.99 -19.47 -12.89
CA GLU A 33 -4.40 -19.63 -12.53
C GLU A 33 -4.72 -19.16 -11.09
N LEU A 34 -3.92 -19.59 -10.10
CA LEU A 34 -4.17 -19.25 -8.70
C LEU A 34 -3.95 -17.75 -8.41
N VAL A 35 -3.01 -17.10 -9.09
CA VAL A 35 -2.81 -15.65 -8.95
C VAL A 35 -4.01 -14.89 -9.51
N LEU A 36 -4.50 -15.27 -10.69
CA LEU A 36 -5.68 -14.65 -11.28
C LEU A 36 -6.93 -14.84 -10.42
N GLU A 37 -7.11 -16.04 -9.88
CA GLU A 37 -8.21 -16.34 -8.95
C GLU A 37 -8.10 -15.50 -7.67
N LEU A 38 -6.88 -15.35 -7.11
CA LEU A 38 -6.63 -14.51 -5.94
C LEU A 38 -6.97 -13.04 -6.22
N GLU A 39 -6.52 -12.50 -7.36
CA GLU A 39 -6.84 -11.11 -7.76
C GLU A 39 -8.36 -10.90 -7.84
N GLU A 40 -9.10 -11.82 -8.42
CA GLU A 40 -10.57 -11.72 -8.52
C GLU A 40 -11.28 -11.84 -7.16
N LYS A 41 -10.81 -12.74 -6.29
CA LYS A 41 -11.34 -12.86 -4.92
C LYS A 41 -11.06 -11.62 -4.09
N LEU A 42 -9.85 -11.08 -4.19
CA LEU A 42 -9.46 -9.86 -3.50
C LEU A 42 -10.24 -8.63 -3.98
N LYS A 43 -10.46 -8.48 -5.28
CA LYS A 43 -11.32 -7.39 -5.81
C LYS A 43 -12.70 -7.42 -5.19
N LYS A 44 -13.31 -8.59 -5.12
CA LYS A 44 -14.65 -8.77 -4.53
C LYS A 44 -14.66 -8.49 -3.03
N TYR A 45 -13.68 -9.04 -2.31
CA TYR A 45 -13.59 -8.90 -0.86
C TYR A 45 -13.30 -7.46 -0.45
N LEU A 46 -12.33 -6.82 -1.09
CA LEU A 46 -11.88 -5.45 -0.81
C LEU A 46 -12.77 -4.39 -1.49
N LYS A 47 -13.69 -4.80 -2.37
CA LYS A 47 -14.57 -3.91 -3.14
C LYS A 47 -13.80 -2.85 -3.94
N VAL A 48 -12.71 -3.25 -4.57
CA VAL A 48 -11.88 -2.40 -5.44
C VAL A 48 -11.95 -2.88 -6.88
N ASN A 49 -11.76 -1.96 -7.83
CA ASN A 49 -11.91 -2.28 -9.26
C ASN A 49 -10.69 -2.99 -9.86
N HIS A 50 -9.50 -2.66 -9.38
CA HIS A 50 -8.25 -3.14 -9.95
C HIS A 50 -7.31 -3.64 -8.86
N ILE A 51 -6.70 -4.80 -9.08
CA ILE A 51 -5.64 -5.36 -8.23
C ILE A 51 -4.56 -5.98 -9.12
N LEU A 52 -3.33 -5.82 -8.69
CA LEU A 52 -2.18 -6.53 -9.20
C LEU A 52 -1.44 -7.17 -8.03
N VAL A 53 -1.31 -8.49 -8.05
CA VAL A 53 -0.53 -9.23 -7.04
C VAL A 53 0.95 -9.23 -7.44
N THR A 54 1.81 -8.92 -6.48
CA THR A 54 3.28 -8.92 -6.62
C THR A 54 3.92 -9.84 -5.57
N ASN A 55 5.22 -10.08 -5.68
CA ASN A 55 5.93 -11.00 -4.79
C ASN A 55 6.23 -10.46 -3.39
N ASN A 56 6.05 -9.18 -3.14
CA ASN A 56 6.21 -8.53 -1.82
C ASN A 56 5.54 -7.16 -1.79
N GLY A 57 5.49 -6.51 -0.60
CA GLY A 57 4.87 -5.20 -0.42
C GLY A 57 5.75 -4.00 -0.81
N THR A 58 7.05 -4.17 -1.06
CA THR A 58 7.97 -3.08 -1.44
C THR A 58 7.88 -2.76 -2.93
N ILE A 59 7.86 -3.79 -3.77
CA ILE A 59 7.78 -3.64 -5.23
C ILE A 59 6.57 -2.82 -5.69
N PRO A 60 5.34 -2.98 -5.16
CA PRO A 60 4.22 -2.14 -5.59
C PRO A 60 4.43 -0.66 -5.24
N ILE A 61 5.12 -0.33 -4.14
CA ILE A 61 5.47 1.07 -3.84
C ILE A 61 6.45 1.61 -4.89
N GLN A 62 7.46 0.84 -5.29
CA GLN A 62 8.38 1.22 -6.35
C GLN A 62 7.66 1.41 -7.69
N ILE A 63 6.75 0.50 -8.06
CA ILE A 63 5.93 0.63 -9.27
C ILE A 63 5.08 1.92 -9.23
N ALA A 64 4.43 2.20 -8.09
CA ALA A 64 3.64 3.41 -7.92
C ALA A 64 4.49 4.68 -8.06
N LEU A 65 5.65 4.71 -7.44
CA LEU A 65 6.59 5.84 -7.52
C LEU A 65 7.17 6.00 -8.93
N LYS A 66 7.45 4.89 -9.62
CA LYS A 66 7.90 4.93 -11.01
C LYS A 66 6.87 5.53 -11.95
N LEU A 67 5.59 5.24 -11.70
CA LEU A 67 4.49 5.73 -12.53
C LEU A 67 4.07 7.17 -12.18
N LEU A 68 4.12 7.54 -10.92
CA LEU A 68 3.50 8.76 -10.38
C LEU A 68 4.51 9.76 -9.77
N GLY A 69 5.67 9.29 -9.32
CA GLY A 69 6.67 10.10 -8.64
C GLY A 69 7.52 10.98 -9.56
N ASN A 70 7.69 10.57 -10.81
CA ASN A 70 8.37 11.32 -11.89
C ASN A 70 9.74 11.92 -11.50
N GLY A 71 10.48 11.28 -10.57
CA GLY A 71 11.79 11.75 -10.11
C GLY A 71 11.74 13.02 -9.26
N GLY A 72 10.56 13.45 -8.81
CA GLY A 72 10.37 14.65 -8.01
C GLY A 72 10.50 14.43 -6.51
N GLU A 73 10.09 15.45 -5.75
CA GLU A 73 9.96 15.36 -4.30
C GLU A 73 8.66 14.63 -3.92
N ILE A 74 8.77 13.70 -2.99
CA ILE A 74 7.64 12.92 -2.47
C ILE A 74 7.45 13.25 -1.00
N ILE A 75 6.33 13.88 -0.66
CA ILE A 75 5.98 14.15 0.74
C ILE A 75 5.58 12.85 1.41
N THR A 76 6.21 12.54 2.53
CA THR A 76 5.98 11.33 3.32
C THR A 76 6.26 11.58 4.80
N THR A 77 6.16 10.54 5.64
CA THR A 77 6.53 10.62 7.05
C THR A 77 7.66 9.62 7.37
N PRO A 78 8.57 9.94 8.31
CA PRO A 78 9.57 8.99 8.78
C PRO A 78 8.97 7.88 9.66
N PHE A 79 7.74 8.05 10.15
CA PHE A 79 7.04 7.08 10.98
C PHE A 79 6.34 6.03 10.11
N SER A 80 7.15 5.19 9.50
CA SER A 80 6.71 4.06 8.67
C SER A 80 7.79 2.97 8.68
N TYR A 81 7.47 1.82 8.09
CA TYR A 81 8.50 0.83 7.80
C TYR A 81 9.47 1.39 6.75
N VAL A 82 10.75 1.04 6.87
CA VAL A 82 11.82 1.57 6.01
C VAL A 82 11.56 1.41 4.50
N ALA A 83 10.77 0.43 4.10
CA ALA A 83 10.44 0.20 2.69
C ALA A 83 9.79 1.42 2.03
N THR A 84 8.94 2.17 2.75
CA THR A 84 8.28 3.37 2.24
C THR A 84 9.30 4.42 1.81
N SER A 85 10.20 4.81 2.71
CA SER A 85 11.25 5.82 2.41
C SER A 85 12.32 5.30 1.46
N ALA A 86 12.72 4.02 1.61
CA ALA A 86 13.73 3.42 0.76
C ALA A 86 13.27 3.31 -0.70
N ALA A 87 11.99 3.00 -0.93
CA ALA A 87 11.43 2.95 -2.28
C ALA A 87 11.48 4.32 -2.98
N ILE A 88 11.24 5.42 -2.24
CA ILE A 88 11.34 6.78 -2.79
C ILE A 88 12.76 7.03 -3.33
N VAL A 89 13.77 6.75 -2.51
CA VAL A 89 15.18 6.95 -2.90
C VAL A 89 15.57 6.00 -4.04
N TRP A 90 15.11 4.76 -3.99
CA TRP A 90 15.40 3.76 -5.03
C TRP A 90 14.86 4.18 -6.41
N GLU A 91 13.70 4.82 -6.46
CA GLU A 91 13.12 5.33 -7.70
C GLU A 91 13.63 6.73 -8.10
N ASN A 92 14.77 7.15 -7.53
CA ASN A 92 15.42 8.46 -7.79
C ASN A 92 14.48 9.65 -7.46
N CYS A 93 13.54 9.48 -6.55
CA CYS A 93 12.77 10.55 -5.96
C CYS A 93 13.42 11.05 -4.66
N THR A 94 13.06 12.24 -4.23
CA THR A 94 13.56 12.84 -2.98
C THR A 94 12.48 12.79 -1.91
N PRO A 95 12.68 12.10 -0.78
CA PRO A 95 11.71 12.12 0.31
C PRO A 95 11.73 13.47 1.03
N VAL A 96 10.56 14.07 1.21
CA VAL A 96 10.31 15.24 2.03
C VAL A 96 9.49 14.81 3.25
N PHE A 97 10.10 14.86 4.42
CA PHE A 97 9.47 14.34 5.62
C PHE A 97 8.57 15.39 6.30
N VAL A 98 7.35 14.97 6.57
CA VAL A 98 6.38 15.66 7.39
C VAL A 98 6.13 14.84 8.64
N ASP A 99 6.00 15.46 9.79
CA ASP A 99 5.76 14.79 11.06
C ASP A 99 4.38 14.13 11.10
N ILE A 100 4.17 13.26 12.06
CA ILE A 100 2.90 12.56 12.29
C ILE A 100 1.97 13.40 13.19
N HIS A 101 0.68 13.14 13.05
CA HIS A 101 -0.30 13.61 14.00
C HIS A 101 -0.14 12.87 15.35
N PRO A 102 -0.04 13.58 16.49
CA PRO A 102 0.30 12.97 17.79
C PRO A 102 -0.74 11.98 18.31
N GLU A 103 -1.98 12.09 17.86
CA GLU A 103 -3.07 11.22 18.29
C GLU A 103 -3.26 10.03 17.35
N TYR A 104 -3.23 10.26 16.04
CA TYR A 104 -3.55 9.22 15.03
C TYR A 104 -2.32 8.52 14.50
N LEU A 105 -1.13 9.07 14.71
CA LEU A 105 0.17 8.55 14.27
C LEU A 105 0.33 8.43 12.74
N THR A 106 -0.66 8.83 11.96
CA THR A 106 -0.54 8.99 10.51
C THR A 106 0.10 10.33 10.18
N ILE A 107 0.50 10.57 8.93
CA ILE A 107 1.03 11.86 8.51
C ILE A 107 0.10 13.01 8.97
N ASP A 108 0.68 14.08 9.51
CA ASP A 108 -0.07 15.27 9.90
C ASP A 108 -0.43 16.09 8.65
N GLU A 109 -1.65 15.94 8.19
CA GLU A 109 -2.14 16.58 6.97
C GLU A 109 -2.09 18.10 7.03
N THR A 110 -2.12 18.70 8.23
CA THR A 110 -2.04 20.15 8.39
C THR A 110 -0.67 20.72 8.04
N LYS A 111 0.38 19.87 8.02
CA LYS A 111 1.75 20.24 7.71
C LYS A 111 2.13 19.95 6.26
N ILE A 112 1.32 19.19 5.52
CA ILE A 112 1.64 18.78 4.15
C ILE A 112 1.82 19.99 3.24
N GLU A 113 0.89 20.93 3.28
CA GLU A 113 0.88 22.05 2.35
C GLU A 113 2.09 22.96 2.50
N ALA A 114 2.62 23.12 3.72
CA ALA A 114 3.84 23.89 3.99
C ALA A 114 5.12 23.22 3.47
N ALA A 115 5.07 21.90 3.20
CA ALA A 115 6.20 21.14 2.67
C ALA A 115 6.21 21.06 1.13
N ILE A 116 5.18 21.59 0.46
CA ILE A 116 5.09 21.57 -1.00
C ILE A 116 6.04 22.60 -1.61
N THR A 117 6.78 22.16 -2.63
CA THR A 117 7.62 23.00 -3.49
C THR A 117 7.23 22.82 -4.97
N ASP A 118 7.85 23.56 -5.85
CA ASP A 118 7.72 23.39 -7.31
C ASP A 118 8.26 22.05 -7.84
N LYS A 119 9.00 21.31 -7.02
CA LYS A 119 9.53 19.97 -7.31
C LYS A 119 8.65 18.85 -6.77
N THR A 120 7.68 19.15 -5.93
CA THR A 120 6.80 18.13 -5.35
C THR A 120 5.88 17.54 -6.41
N THR A 121 5.86 16.22 -6.51
CA THR A 121 5.08 15.48 -7.51
C THR A 121 4.02 14.58 -6.91
N ALA A 122 4.26 14.06 -5.71
CA ALA A 122 3.31 13.17 -5.05
C ALA A 122 3.38 13.23 -3.52
N ILE A 123 2.33 12.71 -2.89
CA ILE A 123 2.24 12.42 -1.47
C ILE A 123 2.19 10.89 -1.34
N LEU A 124 3.10 10.32 -0.53
CA LEU A 124 3.09 8.91 -0.15
C LEU A 124 2.83 8.82 1.35
N ALA A 125 1.58 8.55 1.73
CA ALA A 125 1.15 8.48 3.11
C ALA A 125 0.88 7.04 3.54
N THR A 126 1.19 6.71 4.81
CA THR A 126 1.02 5.36 5.35
C THR A 126 -0.19 5.31 6.28
N HIS A 127 -1.10 4.35 6.05
CA HIS A 127 -2.17 4.00 6.97
C HIS A 127 -1.59 3.14 8.12
N VAL A 128 -0.79 3.80 8.99
CA VAL A 128 -0.03 3.11 10.03
C VAL A 128 -0.97 2.41 11.02
N PHE A 129 -0.64 1.17 11.39
CA PHE A 129 -1.45 0.31 12.28
C PHE A 129 -2.91 0.10 11.82
N GLY A 130 -3.21 0.34 10.55
CA GLY A 130 -4.57 0.29 10.02
C GLY A 130 -5.39 1.56 10.28
N ASN A 131 -4.81 2.61 10.89
CA ASN A 131 -5.48 3.90 11.04
C ASN A 131 -5.54 4.61 9.68
N PRO A 132 -6.73 4.98 9.18
CA PRO A 132 -6.83 5.79 7.97
C PRO A 132 -6.16 7.16 8.16
N CYS A 133 -5.37 7.58 7.17
CA CYS A 133 -5.00 8.99 7.04
C CYS A 133 -6.27 9.84 6.83
N HIS A 134 -6.20 11.15 7.01
CA HIS A 134 -7.27 12.07 6.66
C HIS A 134 -7.38 12.22 5.14
N VAL A 135 -7.90 11.17 4.50
CA VAL A 135 -7.85 10.99 3.03
C VAL A 135 -8.51 12.13 2.26
N GLU A 136 -9.62 12.70 2.78
CA GLU A 136 -10.30 13.81 2.11
C GLU A 136 -9.47 15.10 2.14
N VAL A 137 -8.77 15.36 3.24
CA VAL A 137 -7.90 16.55 3.37
C VAL A 137 -6.69 16.40 2.45
N ILE A 138 -6.07 15.22 2.47
CA ILE A 138 -4.93 14.91 1.58
C ILE A 138 -5.34 15.03 0.11
N GLU A 139 -6.51 14.49 -0.24
CA GLU A 139 -7.05 14.60 -1.60
C GLU A 139 -7.31 16.06 -2.01
N ALA A 140 -7.85 16.88 -1.11
CA ALA A 140 -8.09 18.29 -1.37
C ALA A 140 -6.78 19.06 -1.61
N ILE A 141 -5.74 18.80 -0.80
CA ILE A 141 -4.40 19.38 -0.98
C ILE A 141 -3.81 18.91 -2.32
N ALA A 142 -3.87 17.61 -2.60
CA ALA A 142 -3.32 17.05 -3.82
C ALA A 142 -4.00 17.63 -5.07
N LYS A 143 -5.32 17.76 -5.09
CA LYS A 143 -6.06 18.40 -6.18
C LYS A 143 -5.67 19.87 -6.36
N LYS A 144 -5.56 20.63 -5.28
CA LYS A 144 -5.17 22.05 -5.31
C LYS A 144 -3.79 22.27 -5.91
N HIS A 145 -2.85 21.36 -5.63
CA HIS A 145 -1.45 21.46 -6.06
C HIS A 145 -1.08 20.52 -7.21
N HIS A 146 -2.07 19.85 -7.83
CA HIS A 146 -1.89 18.90 -8.94
C HIS A 146 -0.92 17.74 -8.61
N LEU A 147 -0.91 17.29 -7.36
CA LEU A 147 -0.08 16.20 -6.87
C LEU A 147 -0.78 14.86 -7.03
N LYS A 148 0.01 13.79 -7.09
CA LYS A 148 -0.47 12.41 -7.01
C LYS A 148 -0.52 11.92 -5.56
N VAL A 149 -1.44 11.00 -5.26
CA VAL A 149 -1.57 10.42 -3.93
C VAL A 149 -1.38 8.90 -3.98
N ILE A 150 -0.39 8.43 -3.25
CA ILE A 150 -0.10 7.00 -3.08
C ILE A 150 -0.30 6.67 -1.61
N TYR A 151 -1.02 5.59 -1.32
CA TYR A 151 -1.15 5.09 0.05
C TYR A 151 -0.37 3.79 0.25
N ASP A 152 0.53 3.80 1.23
CA ASP A 152 1.08 2.58 1.79
C ASP A 152 0.09 2.04 2.83
N ALA A 153 -0.71 1.09 2.39
CA ALA A 153 -1.73 0.42 3.20
C ALA A 153 -1.28 -0.98 3.64
N ALA A 154 0.03 -1.22 3.81
CA ALA A 154 0.58 -2.49 4.25
C ALA A 154 0.01 -3.00 5.59
N HIS A 155 -0.55 -2.12 6.42
CA HIS A 155 -1.19 -2.44 7.69
C HIS A 155 -2.72 -2.35 7.66
N ALA A 156 -3.33 -2.09 6.50
CA ALA A 156 -4.74 -1.71 6.41
C ALA A 156 -5.59 -2.68 5.56
N PHE A 157 -5.19 -3.96 5.51
CA PHE A 157 -5.99 -4.99 4.83
C PHE A 157 -7.39 -5.09 5.46
N GLY A 158 -8.42 -5.01 4.63
CA GLY A 158 -9.81 -5.10 5.07
C GLY A 158 -10.35 -3.89 5.83
N VAL A 159 -9.54 -2.85 6.05
CA VAL A 159 -9.99 -1.61 6.69
C VAL A 159 -10.99 -0.88 5.78
N THR A 160 -12.09 -0.43 6.39
CA THR A 160 -13.09 0.41 5.71
C THR A 160 -13.13 1.80 6.32
N TYR A 161 -13.30 2.81 5.49
CA TYR A 161 -13.47 4.18 5.89
C TYR A 161 -14.75 4.75 5.25
N LYS A 162 -15.68 5.24 6.07
CA LYS A 162 -16.99 5.73 5.62
C LYS A 162 -17.75 4.75 4.69
N GLY A 163 -17.61 3.45 4.97
CA GLY A 163 -18.29 2.39 4.21
C GLY A 163 -17.59 1.90 2.95
N ASN A 164 -16.50 2.55 2.52
CA ASN A 164 -15.67 2.16 1.38
C ASN A 164 -14.37 1.50 1.84
N SER A 165 -13.76 0.69 0.99
CA SER A 165 -12.41 0.19 1.25
C SER A 165 -11.43 1.35 1.34
N ILE A 166 -10.53 1.33 2.35
CA ILE A 166 -9.48 2.34 2.45
C ILE A 166 -8.52 2.28 1.25
N LEU A 167 -8.45 1.14 0.58
CA LEU A 167 -7.60 0.92 -0.59
C LEU A 167 -8.13 1.58 -1.87
N ASP A 168 -9.37 2.09 -1.86
CA ASP A 168 -9.99 2.77 -3.01
C ASP A 168 -9.74 4.29 -3.00
N TYR A 169 -8.97 4.79 -2.04
CA TYR A 169 -8.60 6.20 -1.94
C TYR A 169 -7.23 6.46 -2.57
N GLY A 170 -7.04 7.69 -3.08
CA GLY A 170 -5.83 8.12 -3.78
C GLY A 170 -5.78 7.65 -5.24
N ASP A 171 -4.63 7.87 -5.89
CA ASP A 171 -4.37 7.39 -7.25
C ASP A 171 -3.98 5.92 -7.26
N LEU A 172 -3.30 5.45 -6.19
CA LEU A 172 -2.87 4.07 -6.02
C LEU A 172 -2.66 3.74 -4.54
N SER A 173 -3.10 2.56 -4.12
CA SER A 173 -2.81 2.01 -2.79
C SER A 173 -2.03 0.72 -2.90
N THR A 174 -1.08 0.51 -1.99
CA THR A 174 -0.30 -0.73 -1.89
C THR A 174 -0.64 -1.47 -0.61
N CYS A 175 -0.72 -2.79 -0.65
CA CYS A 175 -1.00 -3.62 0.50
C CYS A 175 0.06 -4.72 0.68
N SER A 176 0.10 -5.37 1.83
CA SER A 176 1.06 -6.44 2.11
C SER A 176 0.38 -7.62 2.79
N PHE A 177 0.68 -8.82 2.29
CA PHE A 177 0.31 -10.10 2.90
C PHE A 177 1.50 -10.78 3.58
N HIS A 178 2.47 -10.01 4.04
CA HIS A 178 3.55 -10.58 4.85
C HIS A 178 2.97 -11.28 6.07
N ALA A 179 3.52 -12.43 6.44
CA ALA A 179 2.99 -13.31 7.49
C ALA A 179 2.75 -12.65 8.87
N THR A 180 3.30 -11.46 9.10
CA THR A 180 3.10 -10.66 10.33
C THR A 180 2.03 -9.57 10.19
N LYS A 181 1.41 -9.41 9.00
CA LYS A 181 0.45 -8.33 8.71
C LYS A 181 -1.01 -8.77 8.85
N LEU A 182 -1.26 -10.09 8.78
CA LEU A 182 -2.58 -10.71 8.81
C LEU A 182 -2.74 -11.60 10.03
#